data_fe57dd92d0ad1eff87d0faf41b6be79c
#
_entry.id   fe57dd92d0ad1eff87d0faf41b6be79c
#
_cell.length_a   1.000
_cell.length_b   1.000
_cell.length_c   1.000
_cell.angle_alpha   90.00
_cell.angle_beta   90.00
_cell.angle_gamma   90.00
#
_symmetry.space_group_name_H-M   'P 1'
#
loop_
_entity.id
_entity.type
_entity.pdbx_description
1 polymer ?
#
loop_
_entity_poly.entity_id
_entity_poly.type
_entity_poly.pdbx_seq_one_letter_code
_entity_poly.pdbx_strand_id
1 'polypeptide(L)'
;MSISISDYRVHLQDDLKLNREYLKSQENQNEGRKVFDRDSLEVSQLSKNREILMDRIKHTVVQSAASLSDMRAGILKEVREEKGQYGYSDVVNACGLSYARLYSEIEQRHKNEQYYQADGTPLTKEEEIEWLDMQFEQEVEWQKSCARIAAQGQAFQGNIPKTPTKEMEELEAAFYQAKDAYMKLHHESKQDGRPLALQNFVFGNSRMYEVLDRLGNLQERVE
;
A
#
# COMPACT_ATOMS: atom_id res chain seq x y z
N MET A 1 -1.59 -18.40 1.57
CA MET A 1 -0.16 -18.52 1.91
C MET A 1 0.48 -17.21 1.51
N SER A 2 0.88 -16.39 2.45
CA SER A 2 1.58 -15.12 2.13
C SER A 2 3.08 -15.42 1.99
N ILE A 3 3.59 -15.17 0.80
CA ILE A 3 5.03 -15.25 0.53
C ILE A 3 5.64 -13.96 1.07
N SER A 4 6.64 -14.04 1.93
CA SER A 4 7.28 -12.86 2.49
C SER A 4 8.20 -12.20 1.44
N ILE A 5 8.42 -10.89 1.58
CA ILE A 5 9.35 -10.13 0.69
C ILE A 5 10.77 -10.72 0.76
N SER A 6 11.16 -11.31 1.89
CA SER A 6 12.44 -12.02 2.05
C SER A 6 12.50 -13.27 1.18
N ASP A 7 11.42 -14.04 1.09
CA ASP A 7 11.38 -15.26 0.29
C ASP A 7 11.45 -14.94 -1.21
N TYR A 8 10.81 -13.83 -1.62
CA TYR A 8 10.87 -13.36 -3.01
C TYR A 8 12.28 -12.88 -3.41
N ARG A 9 13.00 -12.19 -2.50
CA ARG A 9 14.41 -11.81 -2.72
C ARG A 9 15.34 -13.02 -2.83
N VAL A 10 15.09 -14.06 -2.04
CA VAL A 10 15.85 -15.31 -2.11
C VAL A 10 15.63 -15.99 -3.46
N HIS A 11 14.39 -16.12 -3.93
CA HIS A 11 14.08 -16.69 -5.24
C HIS A 11 14.71 -15.90 -6.40
N LEU A 12 14.64 -14.56 -6.37
CA LEU A 12 15.31 -13.72 -7.37
C LEU A 12 16.83 -13.89 -7.37
N GLN A 13 17.47 -14.07 -6.19
CA GLN A 13 18.90 -14.34 -6.10
C GLN A 13 19.27 -15.73 -6.63
N ASP A 14 18.41 -16.72 -6.41
CA ASP A 14 18.62 -18.08 -6.90
C ASP A 14 18.42 -18.15 -8.42
N ASP A 15 17.45 -17.48 -8.98
CA ASP A 15 17.24 -17.35 -10.43
C ASP A 15 18.40 -16.60 -11.11
N LEU A 16 18.95 -15.57 -10.46
CA LEU A 16 20.15 -14.85 -10.95
C LEU A 16 21.41 -15.72 -10.86
N LYS A 17 21.52 -16.60 -9.86
CA LYS A 17 22.63 -17.57 -9.77
C LYS A 17 22.52 -18.64 -10.86
N LEU A 18 21.32 -19.24 -11.06
CA LEU A 18 21.03 -20.21 -12.11
C LEU A 18 21.34 -19.64 -13.50
N ASN A 19 20.94 -18.41 -13.78
CA ASN A 19 21.25 -17.72 -15.03
C ASN A 19 22.77 -17.47 -15.18
N ARG A 20 23.46 -17.13 -14.08
CA ARG A 20 24.91 -16.91 -14.11
C ARG A 20 25.68 -18.23 -14.33
N GLU A 21 25.22 -19.34 -13.75
CA GLU A 21 25.80 -20.67 -13.97
C GLU A 21 25.51 -21.19 -15.39
N TYR A 22 24.31 -20.95 -15.90
CA TYR A 22 23.96 -21.26 -17.28
C TYR A 22 24.83 -20.49 -18.28
N LEU A 23 25.05 -19.19 -18.08
CA LEU A 23 25.95 -18.37 -18.91
C LEU A 23 27.40 -18.85 -18.84
N LYS A 24 27.91 -19.19 -17.64
CA LYS A 24 29.26 -19.78 -17.47
C LYS A 24 29.41 -21.16 -18.14
N SER A 25 28.36 -21.98 -18.13
CA SER A 25 28.38 -23.29 -18.82
C SER A 25 28.40 -23.12 -20.35
N GLN A 26 27.77 -22.08 -20.86
CA GLN A 26 27.84 -21.72 -22.29
C GLN A 26 29.20 -21.14 -22.68
N GLU A 27 29.82 -20.32 -21.83
CA GLU A 27 31.18 -19.80 -22.05
C GLU A 27 32.20 -20.94 -22.14
N ASN A 28 32.14 -21.92 -21.23
CA ASN A 28 33.07 -23.08 -21.21
C ASN A 28 32.89 -24.05 -22.40
N GLN A 29 31.73 -24.05 -23.05
CA GLN A 29 31.50 -24.88 -24.26
C GLN A 29 32.06 -24.23 -25.55
N ASN A 30 32.36 -22.93 -25.52
CA ASN A 30 32.78 -22.16 -26.70
C ASN A 30 34.29 -21.92 -26.84
N GLU A 31 35.15 -22.36 -25.88
CA GLU A 31 36.59 -22.14 -25.95
C GLU A 31 37.31 -22.89 -27.11
N GLY A 32 36.59 -23.61 -27.94
CA GLY A 32 37.20 -24.40 -29.06
C GLY A 32 36.82 -23.95 -30.46
N ARG A 33 35.99 -22.93 -30.66
CA ARG A 33 35.58 -22.50 -32.01
C ARG A 33 36.06 -21.09 -32.32
N LYS A 34 36.91 -20.99 -33.38
CA LYS A 34 37.26 -19.71 -34.02
C LYS A 34 35.97 -19.05 -34.53
N VAL A 35 35.58 -17.97 -33.91
CA VAL A 35 34.34 -17.31 -34.15
C VAL A 35 34.57 -16.15 -35.07
N PHE A 36 33.89 -16.19 -36.22
CA PHE A 36 33.73 -15.09 -37.11
C PHE A 36 32.40 -14.39 -36.88
N ASP A 37 32.41 -13.07 -36.71
CA ASP A 37 31.34 -12.06 -36.87
C ASP A 37 29.90 -12.32 -36.37
N ARG A 38 29.53 -13.55 -36.04
CA ARG A 38 28.21 -13.86 -35.44
C ARG A 38 28.11 -13.44 -33.99
N ASP A 39 29.22 -13.47 -33.26
CA ASP A 39 29.26 -13.27 -31.82
C ASP A 39 29.00 -11.82 -31.40
N SER A 40 29.37 -10.85 -32.24
CA SER A 40 29.08 -9.45 -31.92
C SER A 40 27.59 -9.13 -31.94
N LEU A 41 26.82 -9.85 -32.80
CA LEU A 41 25.35 -9.70 -32.88
C LEU A 41 24.65 -10.40 -31.71
N GLU A 42 25.12 -11.60 -31.30
CA GLU A 42 24.56 -12.34 -30.17
C GLU A 42 24.89 -11.65 -28.83
N VAL A 43 26.10 -11.16 -28.63
CA VAL A 43 26.49 -10.38 -27.46
C VAL A 43 25.71 -9.07 -27.36
N SER A 44 25.47 -8.41 -28.50
CA SER A 44 24.65 -7.21 -28.56
C SER A 44 23.18 -7.48 -28.24
N GLN A 45 22.63 -8.62 -28.65
CA GLN A 45 21.26 -9.03 -28.30
C GLN A 45 21.16 -9.43 -26.84
N LEU A 46 22.13 -10.18 -26.30
CA LEU A 46 22.19 -10.53 -24.89
C LEU A 46 22.32 -9.29 -23.99
N SER A 47 23.15 -8.33 -24.40
CA SER A 47 23.27 -7.04 -23.68
C SER A 47 21.94 -6.27 -23.68
N LYS A 48 21.27 -6.15 -24.83
CA LYS A 48 19.96 -5.51 -24.93
C LYS A 48 18.89 -6.22 -24.11
N ASN A 49 18.87 -7.55 -24.16
CA ASN A 49 17.94 -8.35 -23.36
C ASN A 49 18.17 -8.16 -21.86
N ARG A 50 19.45 -8.06 -21.45
CA ARG A 50 19.81 -7.76 -20.06
C ARG A 50 19.37 -6.37 -19.63
N GLU A 51 19.57 -5.35 -20.48
CA GLU A 51 19.10 -4.00 -20.20
C GLU A 51 17.57 -3.95 -20.05
N ILE A 52 16.83 -4.59 -20.95
CA ILE A 52 15.38 -4.70 -20.89
C ILE A 52 14.94 -5.42 -19.61
N LEU A 53 15.62 -6.51 -19.23
CA LEU A 53 15.30 -7.24 -18.00
C LEU A 53 15.59 -6.40 -16.76
N MET A 54 16.71 -5.69 -16.72
CA MET A 54 17.08 -4.80 -15.61
C MET A 54 16.12 -3.62 -15.50
N ASP A 55 15.67 -3.07 -16.61
CA ASP A 55 14.67 -2.02 -16.66
C ASP A 55 13.31 -2.51 -16.13
N ARG A 56 12.87 -3.70 -16.56
CA ARG A 56 11.66 -4.33 -16.02
C ARG A 56 11.75 -4.56 -14.51
N ILE A 57 12.86 -5.10 -14.00
CA ILE A 57 13.06 -5.32 -12.57
C ILE A 57 12.97 -4.00 -11.80
N LYS A 58 13.56 -2.94 -12.32
CA LYS A 58 13.52 -1.61 -11.72
C LYS A 58 12.09 -1.04 -11.65
N HIS A 59 11.27 -1.33 -12.64
CA HIS A 59 9.90 -0.85 -12.78
C HIS A 59 8.85 -1.90 -12.34
N THR A 60 9.26 -2.96 -11.64
CA THR A 60 8.32 -3.94 -11.10
C THR A 60 7.69 -3.42 -9.81
N VAL A 61 6.38 -3.35 -9.78
CA VAL A 61 5.59 -3.02 -8.60
C VAL A 61 5.08 -4.31 -7.97
N VAL A 62 5.42 -4.50 -6.72
CA VAL A 62 4.89 -5.62 -5.92
C VAL A 62 3.71 -5.10 -5.12
N GLN A 63 2.55 -5.71 -5.31
CA GLN A 63 1.37 -5.40 -4.51
C GLN A 63 1.66 -5.64 -3.03
N SER A 64 1.60 -4.61 -2.22
CA SER A 64 1.78 -4.67 -0.78
C SER A 64 0.49 -4.32 -0.07
N ALA A 65 -0.10 -5.27 0.62
CA ALA A 65 -1.28 -5.02 1.46
C ALA A 65 -1.00 -4.05 2.64
N ALA A 66 0.29 -3.85 2.96
CA ALA A 66 0.71 -2.99 4.07
C ALA A 66 0.85 -1.51 3.69
N SER A 67 0.91 -1.15 2.39
CA SER A 67 1.27 0.21 1.98
C SER A 67 0.31 1.30 2.48
N LEU A 68 -0.99 1.08 2.42
CA LEU A 68 -1.97 2.03 2.95
C LEU A 68 -1.93 2.09 4.49
N SER A 69 -1.83 0.95 5.14
CA SER A 69 -1.71 0.85 6.61
C SER A 69 -0.43 1.50 7.12
N ASP A 70 0.71 1.28 6.44
CA ASP A 70 2.00 1.87 6.81
C ASP A 70 1.99 3.40 6.67
N MET A 71 1.42 3.90 5.57
CA MET A 71 1.29 5.36 5.36
C MET A 71 0.39 5.99 6.42
N ARG A 72 -0.75 5.36 6.74
CA ARG A 72 -1.64 5.80 7.81
C ARG A 72 -0.93 5.82 9.17
N ALA A 73 -0.18 4.76 9.49
CA ALA A 73 0.58 4.68 10.74
C ALA A 73 1.63 5.79 10.82
N GLY A 74 2.31 6.11 9.71
CA GLY A 74 3.22 7.24 9.62
C GLY A 74 2.55 8.59 9.92
N ILE A 75 1.38 8.85 9.31
CA ILE A 75 0.61 10.07 9.56
C ILE A 75 0.17 10.16 11.03
N LEU A 76 -0.33 9.06 11.60
CA LEU A 76 -0.76 9.05 13.01
C LEU A 76 0.41 9.24 13.98
N LYS A 77 1.60 8.76 13.62
CA LYS A 77 2.82 9.04 14.39
C LYS A 77 3.15 10.53 14.38
N GLU A 78 3.08 11.21 13.22
CA GLU A 78 3.28 12.65 13.13
C GLU A 78 2.26 13.40 13.99
N VAL A 79 0.97 13.02 13.94
CA VAL A 79 -0.08 13.61 14.80
C VAL A 79 0.20 13.42 16.28
N ARG A 80 0.68 12.24 16.67
CA ARG A 80 1.06 11.95 18.07
C ARG A 80 2.24 12.81 18.52
N GLU A 81 3.23 13.01 17.65
CA GLU A 81 4.37 13.88 17.95
C GLU A 81 3.97 15.34 18.11
N GLU A 82 3.00 15.84 17.33
CA GLU A 82 2.50 17.23 17.41
C GLU A 82 1.54 17.47 18.57
N LYS A 83 0.58 16.57 18.78
CA LYS A 83 -0.55 16.75 19.73
C LYS A 83 -0.41 15.96 21.03
N GLY A 84 0.59 15.08 21.14
CA GLY A 84 0.77 14.15 22.25
C GLY A 84 -0.08 12.88 22.15
N GLN A 85 -1.23 12.94 21.49
CA GLN A 85 -2.15 11.84 21.26
C GLN A 85 -2.95 12.06 19.98
N TYR A 86 -3.61 11.02 19.48
CA TYR A 86 -4.59 11.12 18.39
C TYR A 86 -5.90 10.46 18.79
N GLY A 87 -7.00 10.97 18.27
CA GLY A 87 -8.34 10.42 18.43
C GLY A 87 -8.76 9.60 17.20
N TYR A 88 -9.93 8.95 17.31
CA TYR A 88 -10.43 8.11 16.21
C TYR A 88 -10.78 8.92 14.95
N SER A 89 -11.17 10.17 15.09
CA SER A 89 -11.33 11.10 13.95
C SER A 89 -10.03 11.32 13.20
N ASP A 90 -8.89 11.35 13.90
CA ASP A 90 -7.57 11.42 13.26
C ASP A 90 -7.27 10.13 12.48
N VAL A 91 -7.70 8.95 12.96
CA VAL A 91 -7.56 7.68 12.25
C VAL A 91 -8.34 7.69 10.95
N VAL A 92 -9.61 8.14 10.96
CA VAL A 92 -10.45 8.26 9.77
C VAL A 92 -9.84 9.22 8.75
N ASN A 93 -9.41 10.41 9.20
CA ASN A 93 -8.76 11.40 8.35
C ASN A 93 -7.41 10.91 7.79
N ALA A 94 -6.61 10.24 8.61
CA ALA A 94 -5.33 9.68 8.19
C ALA A 94 -5.50 8.60 7.11
N CYS A 95 -6.56 7.79 7.21
CA CYS A 95 -6.87 6.78 6.21
C CYS A 95 -7.22 7.41 4.85
N GLY A 96 -8.11 8.42 4.84
CA GLY A 96 -8.47 9.16 3.63
C GLY A 96 -7.27 9.89 3.00
N LEU A 97 -6.44 10.54 3.83
CA LEU A 97 -5.21 11.18 3.36
C LEU A 97 -4.20 10.19 2.78
N SER A 98 -4.04 9.03 3.42
CA SER A 98 -3.14 7.97 2.93
C SER A 98 -3.57 7.49 1.55
N TYR A 99 -4.88 7.25 1.38
CA TYR A 99 -5.43 6.88 0.08
C TYR A 99 -5.11 7.94 -0.99
N ALA A 100 -5.38 9.23 -0.71
CA ALA A 100 -5.15 10.29 -1.69
C ALA A 100 -3.66 10.49 -2.02
N ARG A 101 -2.76 10.31 -1.06
CA ARG A 101 -1.31 10.38 -1.28
C ARG A 101 -0.84 9.21 -2.17
N LEU A 102 -1.24 7.98 -1.86
CA LEU A 102 -0.91 6.80 -2.67
C LEU A 102 -1.49 6.91 -4.08
N TYR A 103 -2.73 7.38 -4.21
CA TYR A 103 -3.34 7.65 -5.51
C TYR A 103 -2.50 8.65 -6.32
N SER A 104 -2.03 9.72 -5.68
CA SER A 104 -1.16 10.71 -6.32
C SER A 104 0.18 10.12 -6.77
N GLU A 105 0.77 9.23 -5.96
CA GLU A 105 2.01 8.53 -6.30
C GLU A 105 1.82 7.60 -7.50
N ILE A 106 0.71 6.86 -7.55
CA ILE A 106 0.34 6.02 -8.69
C ILE A 106 0.20 6.86 -9.97
N GLU A 107 -0.53 7.96 -9.90
CA GLU A 107 -0.68 8.85 -11.05
C GLU A 107 0.64 9.43 -11.54
N GLN A 108 1.54 9.81 -10.63
CA GLN A 108 2.86 10.33 -11.01
C GLN A 108 3.74 9.24 -11.62
N ARG A 109 3.72 8.04 -11.05
CA ARG A 109 4.48 6.87 -11.51
C ARG A 109 4.12 6.51 -12.94
N HIS A 110 2.82 6.37 -13.23
CA HIS A 110 2.33 5.99 -14.56
C HIS A 110 2.30 7.12 -15.61
N LYS A 111 2.79 8.31 -15.26
CA LYS A 111 2.74 9.45 -16.18
C LYS A 111 3.69 9.32 -17.37
N ASN A 112 4.87 8.77 -17.15
CA ASN A 112 5.95 8.75 -18.14
C ASN A 112 6.62 7.38 -18.30
N GLU A 113 6.31 6.40 -17.48
CA GLU A 113 7.00 5.12 -17.39
C GLU A 113 6.01 3.95 -17.41
N GLN A 114 6.44 2.84 -18.02
CA GLN A 114 5.69 1.57 -17.98
C GLN A 114 6.14 0.78 -16.76
N TYR A 115 5.17 0.33 -15.97
CA TYR A 115 5.39 -0.53 -14.81
C TYR A 115 4.91 -1.95 -15.08
N TYR A 116 5.36 -2.89 -14.26
CA TYR A 116 5.11 -4.31 -14.44
C TYR A 116 4.69 -4.94 -13.11
N GLN A 117 3.87 -5.98 -13.19
CA GLN A 117 3.56 -6.86 -12.07
C GLN A 117 4.76 -7.79 -11.79
N ALA A 118 4.71 -8.51 -10.66
CA ALA A 118 5.76 -9.43 -10.26
C ALA A 118 6.01 -10.56 -11.26
N ASP A 119 4.98 -10.94 -12.03
CA ASP A 119 5.07 -11.96 -13.10
C ASP A 119 5.60 -11.39 -14.43
N GLY A 120 5.90 -10.10 -14.50
CA GLY A 120 6.42 -9.40 -15.66
C GLY A 120 5.34 -8.95 -16.65
N THR A 121 4.05 -9.10 -16.34
CA THR A 121 2.98 -8.52 -17.14
C THR A 121 2.94 -7.00 -16.97
N PRO A 122 2.60 -6.22 -18.03
CA PRO A 122 2.40 -4.79 -17.88
C PRO A 122 1.35 -4.47 -16.83
N LEU A 123 1.67 -3.54 -15.92
CA LEU A 123 0.75 -3.03 -14.91
C LEU A 123 0.15 -1.73 -15.42
N THR A 124 -1.16 -1.64 -15.46
CA THR A 124 -1.88 -0.41 -15.79
C THR A 124 -2.12 0.45 -14.56
N LYS A 125 -2.33 1.73 -14.76
CA LYS A 125 -2.68 2.64 -13.68
C LYS A 125 -4.00 2.24 -13.01
N GLU A 126 -4.96 1.80 -13.82
CA GLU A 126 -6.28 1.36 -13.38
C GLU A 126 -6.18 0.14 -12.46
N GLU A 127 -5.38 -0.86 -12.83
CA GLU A 127 -5.14 -2.04 -12.00
C GLU A 127 -4.46 -1.68 -10.67
N GLU A 128 -3.50 -0.76 -10.68
CA GLU A 128 -2.84 -0.33 -9.44
C GLU A 128 -3.80 0.48 -8.54
N ILE A 129 -4.72 1.24 -9.11
CA ILE A 129 -5.80 1.91 -8.37
C ILE A 129 -6.78 0.89 -7.78
N GLU A 130 -7.15 -0.16 -8.52
CA GLU A 130 -7.99 -1.25 -8.00
C GLU A 130 -7.32 -1.94 -6.80
N TRP A 131 -6.00 -2.12 -6.82
CA TRP A 131 -5.26 -2.63 -5.66
C TRP A 131 -5.34 -1.68 -4.46
N LEU A 132 -5.24 -0.39 -4.70
CA LEU A 132 -5.40 0.62 -3.65
C LEU A 132 -6.82 0.64 -3.08
N ASP A 133 -7.84 0.49 -3.93
CA ASP A 133 -9.23 0.38 -3.49
C ASP A 133 -9.44 -0.85 -2.60
N MET A 134 -8.91 -2.01 -2.99
CA MET A 134 -8.96 -3.22 -2.16
C MET A 134 -8.27 -3.03 -0.80
N GLN A 135 -7.12 -2.34 -0.75
CA GLN A 135 -6.44 -2.04 0.52
C GLN A 135 -7.28 -1.13 1.41
N PHE A 136 -7.95 -0.14 0.81
CA PHE A 136 -8.83 0.76 1.55
C PHE A 136 -10.03 0.00 2.14
N GLU A 137 -10.68 -0.86 1.36
CA GLU A 137 -11.78 -1.72 1.83
C GLU A 137 -11.34 -2.65 2.96
N GLN A 138 -10.16 -3.27 2.83
CA GLN A 138 -9.58 -4.12 3.88
C GLN A 138 -9.31 -3.32 5.16
N GLU A 139 -8.81 -2.10 5.05
CA GLU A 139 -8.58 -1.23 6.21
C GLU A 139 -9.91 -0.86 6.89
N VAL A 140 -10.95 -0.50 6.12
CA VAL A 140 -12.28 -0.21 6.66
C VAL A 140 -12.86 -1.43 7.40
N GLU A 141 -12.79 -2.62 6.82
CA GLU A 141 -13.25 -3.85 7.47
C GLU A 141 -12.44 -4.20 8.73
N TRP A 142 -11.12 -3.94 8.71
CA TRP A 142 -10.29 -4.08 9.89
C TRP A 142 -10.74 -3.15 11.02
N GLN A 143 -10.97 -1.86 10.72
CA GLN A 143 -11.43 -0.88 11.69
C GLN A 143 -12.83 -1.24 12.25
N LYS A 144 -13.74 -1.71 11.41
CA LYS A 144 -15.06 -2.23 11.84
C LYS A 144 -14.89 -3.44 12.76
N SER A 145 -13.93 -4.31 12.48
CA SER A 145 -13.65 -5.49 13.31
C SER A 145 -13.09 -5.10 14.67
N CYS A 146 -12.15 -4.13 14.72
CA CYS A 146 -11.63 -3.58 15.95
C CYS A 146 -12.74 -2.94 16.81
N ALA A 147 -13.63 -2.16 16.19
CA ALA A 147 -14.77 -1.56 16.87
C ALA A 147 -15.73 -2.62 17.44
N ARG A 148 -16.00 -3.71 16.70
CA ARG A 148 -16.82 -4.83 17.20
C ARG A 148 -16.19 -5.52 18.39
N ILE A 149 -14.87 -5.81 18.34
CA ILE A 149 -14.13 -6.45 19.44
C ILE A 149 -14.16 -5.57 20.69
N ALA A 150 -13.92 -4.26 20.52
CA ALA A 150 -13.97 -3.30 21.60
C ALA A 150 -15.37 -3.23 22.25
N ALA A 151 -16.44 -3.22 21.45
CA ALA A 151 -17.81 -3.28 21.94
C ALA A 151 -18.13 -4.58 22.68
N GLN A 152 -17.60 -5.74 22.21
CA GLN A 152 -17.75 -7.03 22.87
C GLN A 152 -16.99 -7.10 24.21
N GLY A 153 -15.80 -6.51 24.29
CA GLY A 153 -15.03 -6.42 25.54
C GLY A 153 -15.79 -5.68 26.64
N GLN A 154 -16.57 -4.66 26.31
CA GLN A 154 -17.46 -3.99 27.27
C GLN A 154 -18.66 -4.85 27.68
N ALA A 155 -19.13 -5.74 26.81
CA ALA A 155 -20.21 -6.67 27.12
C ALA A 155 -19.83 -7.66 28.25
N PHE A 156 -18.58 -8.06 28.34
CA PHE A 156 -18.04 -8.89 29.43
C PHE A 156 -18.08 -8.19 30.80
N GLN A 157 -18.15 -6.87 30.82
CA GLN A 157 -18.27 -6.07 32.07
C GLN A 157 -19.73 -5.79 32.47
N GLY A 158 -20.71 -6.47 31.87
CA GLY A 158 -22.11 -6.41 32.29
C GLY A 158 -22.95 -5.32 31.59
N ASN A 159 -22.35 -4.51 30.74
CA ASN A 159 -23.05 -3.56 29.87
C ASN A 159 -22.99 -4.07 28.43
N ILE A 160 -23.98 -4.85 28.02
CA ILE A 160 -24.10 -5.33 26.65
C ILE A 160 -24.76 -4.22 25.79
N PRO A 161 -24.02 -3.40 25.05
CA PRO A 161 -24.59 -2.80 23.87
C PRO A 161 -24.57 -3.90 22.79
N LYS A 162 -25.72 -4.33 22.30
CA LYS A 162 -25.77 -4.93 20.96
C LYS A 162 -25.08 -3.93 20.06
N THR A 163 -23.96 -4.31 19.45
CA THR A 163 -23.26 -3.41 18.50
C THR A 163 -24.28 -3.06 17.42
N PRO A 164 -24.80 -1.84 17.35
CA PRO A 164 -25.85 -1.54 16.42
C PRO A 164 -25.26 -1.61 15.03
N THR A 165 -25.89 -2.36 14.15
CA THR A 165 -25.57 -2.39 12.71
C THR A 165 -25.42 -0.98 12.16
N LYS A 166 -26.26 -0.07 12.62
CA LYS A 166 -26.27 1.34 12.24
C LYS A 166 -24.95 2.09 12.59
N GLU A 167 -24.35 1.85 13.75
CA GLU A 167 -23.07 2.48 14.13
C GLU A 167 -21.92 2.00 13.24
N MET A 168 -21.95 0.72 12.82
CA MET A 168 -20.97 0.20 11.88
C MET A 168 -21.15 0.77 10.47
N GLU A 169 -22.38 1.01 10.05
CA GLU A 169 -22.68 1.68 8.78
C GLU A 169 -22.25 3.16 8.81
N GLU A 170 -22.48 3.85 9.92
CA GLU A 170 -22.02 5.24 10.12
C GLU A 170 -20.49 5.33 10.16
N LEU A 171 -19.82 4.36 10.78
CA LEU A 171 -18.37 4.26 10.80
C LEU A 171 -17.82 4.07 9.38
N GLU A 172 -18.33 3.10 8.65
CA GLU A 172 -17.97 2.84 7.26
C GLU A 172 -18.16 4.09 6.40
N ALA A 173 -19.34 4.72 6.51
CA ALA A 173 -19.65 5.95 5.79
C ALA A 173 -18.63 7.07 6.09
N ALA A 174 -18.14 7.19 7.33
CA ALA A 174 -17.15 8.19 7.69
C ALA A 174 -15.80 7.97 6.96
N PHE A 175 -15.34 6.72 6.81
CA PHE A 175 -14.13 6.41 6.04
C PHE A 175 -14.28 6.78 4.57
N TYR A 176 -15.40 6.44 3.93
CA TYR A 176 -15.65 6.78 2.53
C TYR A 176 -15.80 8.30 2.33
N GLN A 177 -16.47 9.00 3.24
CA GLN A 177 -16.54 10.46 3.21
C GLN A 177 -15.15 11.10 3.35
N ALA A 178 -14.28 10.57 4.21
CA ALA A 178 -12.91 11.02 4.32
C ALA A 178 -12.14 10.79 3.01
N LYS A 179 -12.23 9.58 2.43
CA LYS A 179 -11.64 9.27 1.13
C LYS A 179 -12.06 10.30 0.07
N ASP A 180 -13.36 10.53 -0.07
CA ASP A 180 -13.93 11.47 -1.06
C ASP A 180 -13.46 12.90 -0.83
N ALA A 181 -13.43 13.36 0.43
CA ALA A 181 -12.98 14.70 0.80
C ALA A 181 -11.49 14.90 0.44
N TYR A 182 -10.62 13.93 0.74
CA TYR A 182 -9.21 14.01 0.40
C TYR A 182 -8.94 13.86 -1.09
N MET A 183 -9.72 13.05 -1.81
CA MET A 183 -9.66 12.97 -3.27
C MET A 183 -10.05 14.30 -3.93
N LYS A 184 -11.07 14.97 -3.41
CA LYS A 184 -11.43 16.32 -3.86
C LYS A 184 -10.29 17.31 -3.62
N LEU A 185 -9.70 17.32 -2.42
CA LEU A 185 -8.52 18.14 -2.11
C LEU A 185 -7.33 17.81 -3.01
N HIS A 186 -7.12 16.55 -3.35
CA HIS A 186 -6.08 16.15 -4.28
C HIS A 186 -6.29 16.78 -5.66
N HIS A 187 -7.51 16.77 -6.19
CA HIS A 187 -7.82 17.41 -7.47
C HIS A 187 -7.64 18.94 -7.41
N GLU A 188 -8.03 19.57 -6.31
CA GLU A 188 -7.84 21.02 -6.09
C GLU A 188 -6.34 21.36 -5.93
N SER A 189 -5.58 20.54 -5.18
CA SER A 189 -4.15 20.75 -4.94
C SER A 189 -3.31 20.65 -6.21
N LYS A 190 -3.73 19.84 -7.19
CA LYS A 190 -3.08 19.79 -8.50
C LYS A 190 -3.17 21.12 -9.25
N GLN A 191 -4.23 21.88 -9.03
CA GLN A 191 -4.42 23.18 -9.67
C GLN A 191 -3.62 24.27 -8.95
N ASP A 192 -3.55 24.19 -7.61
CA ASP A 192 -2.98 25.24 -6.76
C ASP A 192 -1.52 24.94 -6.32
N GLY A 193 -1.00 23.75 -6.60
CA GLY A 193 0.35 23.32 -6.20
C GLY A 193 0.55 23.16 -4.69
N ARG A 194 -0.52 23.07 -3.90
CA ARG A 194 -0.44 22.90 -2.44
C ARG A 194 -0.29 21.43 -2.07
N PRO A 195 0.59 21.09 -1.08
CA PRO A 195 0.70 19.71 -0.62
C PRO A 195 -0.57 19.28 0.13
N LEU A 196 -0.92 17.99 -0.02
CA LEU A 196 -1.97 17.37 0.79
C LEU A 196 -1.51 17.25 2.24
N ALA A 197 -2.21 17.93 3.14
CA ALA A 197 -1.97 17.88 4.58
C ALA A 197 -3.18 17.32 5.32
N LEU A 198 -2.95 16.78 6.51
CA LEU A 198 -4.03 16.29 7.37
C LEU A 198 -4.95 17.46 7.75
N GLN A 199 -6.25 17.26 7.58
CA GLN A 199 -7.26 18.23 7.94
C GLN A 199 -8.26 17.61 8.92
N ASN A 200 -8.82 18.44 9.79
CA ASN A 200 -9.84 18.01 10.73
C ASN A 200 -11.22 18.11 10.04
N PHE A 201 -11.62 17.04 9.38
CA PHE A 201 -13.00 16.90 8.93
C PHE A 201 -13.85 16.28 10.05
N VAL A 202 -15.09 16.75 10.18
CA VAL A 202 -16.07 16.12 11.06
C VAL A 202 -16.96 15.24 10.20
N PHE A 203 -16.82 13.92 10.32
CA PHE A 203 -17.58 12.94 9.58
C PHE A 203 -18.53 12.22 10.55
N GLY A 204 -19.80 12.08 10.17
CA GLY A 204 -20.79 11.32 10.92
C GLY A 204 -21.18 11.92 12.28
N ASN A 205 -21.53 11.05 13.24
CA ASN A 205 -21.98 11.44 14.56
C ASN A 205 -20.76 11.62 15.50
N SER A 206 -20.52 12.83 15.99
CA SER A 206 -19.44 13.16 16.93
C SER A 206 -19.46 12.28 18.19
N ARG A 207 -20.66 11.87 18.65
CA ARG A 207 -20.80 10.95 19.78
C ARG A 207 -20.20 9.57 19.50
N MET A 208 -20.22 9.12 18.25
CA MET A 208 -19.59 7.86 17.87
C MET A 208 -18.06 7.93 18.02
N TYR A 209 -17.44 9.03 17.62
CA TYR A 209 -15.98 9.22 17.80
C TYR A 209 -15.61 9.25 19.29
N GLU A 210 -16.42 9.89 20.15
CA GLU A 210 -16.18 9.85 21.60
C GLU A 210 -16.26 8.42 22.19
N VAL A 211 -17.15 7.60 21.65
CA VAL A 211 -17.25 6.19 22.05
C VAL A 211 -16.04 5.41 21.57
N LEU A 212 -15.63 5.60 20.31
CA LEU A 212 -14.49 4.91 19.71
C LEU A 212 -13.16 5.35 20.34
N ASP A 213 -12.99 6.64 20.66
CA ASP A 213 -11.83 7.15 21.37
C ASP A 213 -11.70 6.54 22.77
N ARG A 214 -12.83 6.37 23.48
CA ARG A 214 -12.83 5.67 24.75
C ARG A 214 -12.44 4.19 24.63
N LEU A 215 -12.86 3.54 23.55
CA LEU A 215 -12.55 2.14 23.27
C LEU A 215 -11.08 1.98 22.81
N GLY A 216 -10.55 2.90 21.99
CA GLY A 216 -9.15 2.91 21.58
C GLY A 216 -8.20 3.12 22.76
N ASN A 217 -8.53 4.01 23.69
CA ASN A 217 -7.75 4.24 24.91
C ASN A 217 -7.73 3.03 25.86
N LEU A 218 -8.64 2.06 25.71
CA LEU A 218 -8.61 0.80 26.47
C LEU A 218 -7.63 -0.21 25.87
N GLN A 219 -7.40 -0.18 24.56
CA GLN A 219 -6.40 -1.04 23.91
C GLN A 219 -4.97 -0.63 24.26
N GLU A 220 -4.66 0.66 24.38
CA GLU A 220 -3.33 1.15 24.78
C GLU A 220 -2.96 0.84 26.26
N ARG A 221 -3.91 0.42 27.09
CA ARG A 221 -3.67 0.05 28.49
C ARG A 221 -3.39 -1.43 28.71
N VAL A 222 -3.47 -2.24 27.67
CA VAL A 222 -3.29 -3.72 27.73
C VAL A 222 -1.93 -4.14 27.15
N GLU A 223 -1.18 -3.22 26.54
CA GLU A 223 0.24 -3.38 26.17
C GLU A 223 1.14 -2.81 27.27
#